data_e16833aaac4d436acc7cfa83212140ba
#
_entry.id   e16833aaac4d436acc7cfa83212140ba
#
_cell.length_a   1.000
_cell.length_b   1.000
_cell.length_c   1.000
_cell.angle_alpha   90.00
_cell.angle_beta   90.00
_cell.angle_gamma   90.00
#
_symmetry.space_group_name_H-M   'P 1'
#
loop_
_entity.id
_entity.type
_entity.pdbx_description
1 polymer ?
#
loop_
_entity_poly.entity_id
_entity_poly.type
_entity_poly.pdbx_seq_one_letter_code
_entity_poly.pdbx_strand_id
1 'polypeptide(L)'
;YQSPNLDKTPSTYLDPTGTWNPIYVGCIAFACNADWFAEKGLEYPTSWEDLLKPEFKGEIIMAHPATSGTAYTVLATLVQLKGDDQVWDYLEKLNTNMSQYTKSGSAAPNAVAIGEAAIALTFSHDALQLTPEGYHIELSFPTDGTGYEVGAMALIKGGKADEQENAKKFIDWMTSEAGQGCYAENDSFRVPTNTAAPVADGLVTLDEVPVIDYDAVWAASVKSEYCEQFENKIATKPEG
;
A
#
# COMPACT_ATOMS: atom_id res chain seq x y z
N TYR A 1 -14.91 19.96 -4.34
CA TYR A 1 -16.16 19.50 -3.71
C TYR A 1 -15.83 18.63 -2.51
N GLN A 2 -16.43 18.92 -1.39
CA GLN A 2 -16.33 18.14 -0.16
C GLN A 2 -17.69 17.52 0.15
N SER A 3 -17.70 16.21 0.38
CA SER A 3 -18.93 15.47 0.71
C SER A 3 -19.48 15.86 2.09
N PRO A 4 -20.81 15.92 2.28
CA PRO A 4 -21.40 16.10 3.60
C PRO A 4 -21.28 14.87 4.53
N ASN A 5 -20.85 13.70 4.02
CA ASN A 5 -20.79 12.43 4.75
C ASN A 5 -19.43 12.17 5.44
N LEU A 6 -18.61 13.21 5.63
CA LEU A 6 -17.27 13.09 6.24
C LEU A 6 -17.26 13.23 7.77
N ASP A 7 -18.42 13.35 8.41
CA ASP A 7 -18.54 13.50 9.87
C ASP A 7 -18.08 12.25 10.66
N LYS A 8 -18.03 11.09 10.02
CA LYS A 8 -17.52 9.83 10.57
C LYS A 8 -16.10 9.48 10.11
N THR A 9 -15.44 10.38 9.40
CA THR A 9 -14.06 10.19 8.95
C THR A 9 -13.10 10.84 9.95
N PRO A 10 -12.09 10.11 10.47
CA PRO A 10 -11.06 10.69 11.33
C PRO A 10 -10.39 11.90 10.68
N SER A 11 -10.14 12.93 11.48
CA SER A 11 -9.56 14.20 10.99
C SER A 11 -8.18 14.02 10.33
N THR A 12 -7.44 12.99 10.73
CA THR A 12 -6.14 12.61 10.16
C THR A 12 -6.20 12.21 8.70
N TYR A 13 -7.38 11.79 8.21
CA TYR A 13 -7.59 11.39 6.81
C TYR A 13 -8.25 12.48 5.97
N LEU A 14 -8.65 13.60 6.58
CA LEU A 14 -9.34 14.67 5.85
C LEU A 14 -8.36 15.57 5.10
N ASP A 15 -8.78 15.96 3.89
CA ASP A 15 -8.09 17.01 3.13
C ASP A 15 -8.30 18.38 3.77
N PRO A 16 -7.27 19.04 4.30
CA PRO A 16 -7.41 20.38 4.87
C PRO A 16 -7.81 21.45 3.84
N THR A 17 -7.66 21.16 2.55
CA THR A 17 -8.05 22.07 1.46
C THR A 17 -9.48 21.84 0.96
N GLY A 18 -10.12 20.71 1.34
CA GLY A 18 -11.48 20.35 0.92
C GLY A 18 -11.62 20.05 -0.57
N THR A 19 -10.55 19.63 -1.24
CA THR A 19 -10.52 19.38 -2.68
C THR A 19 -10.71 17.90 -3.05
N TRP A 20 -10.42 16.99 -2.13
CA TRP A 20 -10.63 15.55 -2.29
C TRP A 20 -11.34 14.96 -1.06
N ASN A 21 -11.85 13.76 -1.22
CA ASN A 21 -12.63 13.05 -0.21
C ASN A 21 -12.02 11.67 0.02
N PRO A 22 -11.60 11.32 1.24
CA PRO A 22 -11.04 10.02 1.55
C PRO A 22 -12.10 8.93 1.48
N ILE A 23 -11.73 7.76 0.95
CA ILE A 23 -12.64 6.63 0.79
C ILE A 23 -12.11 5.32 1.39
N TYR A 24 -10.80 5.15 1.47
CA TYR A 24 -10.18 4.03 2.18
C TYR A 24 -8.78 4.40 2.68
N VAL A 25 -8.24 3.57 3.54
CA VAL A 25 -6.82 3.57 3.89
C VAL A 25 -6.23 2.19 3.66
N GLY A 26 -4.93 2.13 3.38
CA GLY A 26 -4.19 0.89 3.22
C GLY A 26 -2.75 1.07 3.68
N CYS A 27 -2.20 0.08 4.40
CA CYS A 27 -0.81 0.09 4.87
C CYS A 27 0.06 -0.90 4.09
N ILE A 28 1.35 -0.62 4.04
CA ILE A 28 2.35 -1.52 3.48
C ILE A 28 2.52 -2.72 4.43
N ALA A 29 2.59 -3.90 3.85
CA ALA A 29 2.83 -5.17 4.53
C ALA A 29 3.82 -6.02 3.72
N PHE A 30 4.37 -7.03 4.38
CA PHE A 30 5.07 -8.13 3.77
C PHE A 30 4.06 -9.25 3.51
N ALA A 31 3.67 -9.45 2.26
CA ALA A 31 2.83 -10.57 1.87
C ALA A 31 3.71 -11.80 1.65
N CYS A 32 3.56 -12.81 2.49
CA CYS A 32 4.41 -13.98 2.58
C CYS A 32 3.69 -15.22 2.03
N ASN A 33 4.36 -16.02 1.21
CA ASN A 33 3.87 -17.33 0.78
C ASN A 33 3.99 -18.34 1.92
N ALA A 34 2.87 -18.68 2.56
CA ALA A 34 2.86 -19.55 3.74
C ALA A 34 3.45 -20.94 3.47
N ASP A 35 3.20 -21.50 2.28
CA ASP A 35 3.70 -22.81 1.90
C ASP A 35 5.22 -22.81 1.75
N TRP A 36 5.80 -21.77 1.15
CA TRP A 36 7.25 -21.61 1.03
C TRP A 36 7.91 -21.49 2.41
N PHE A 37 7.36 -20.67 3.31
CA PHE A 37 7.90 -20.52 4.68
C PHE A 37 7.82 -21.83 5.47
N ALA A 38 6.71 -22.55 5.36
CA ALA A 38 6.54 -23.86 6.00
C ALA A 38 7.53 -24.89 5.45
N GLU A 39 7.76 -24.94 4.14
CA GLU A 39 8.75 -25.85 3.53
C GLU A 39 10.17 -25.56 4.01
N LYS A 40 10.54 -24.27 4.11
CA LYS A 40 11.89 -23.87 4.56
C LYS A 40 12.05 -23.91 6.07
N GLY A 41 10.97 -24.00 6.85
CA GLY A 41 11.00 -23.92 8.31
C GLY A 41 11.48 -22.57 8.83
N LEU A 42 11.16 -21.49 8.13
CA LEU A 42 11.53 -20.12 8.44
C LEU A 42 10.36 -19.36 9.08
N GLU A 43 10.70 -18.41 9.96
CA GLU A 43 9.75 -17.44 10.50
C GLU A 43 9.52 -16.29 9.51
N TYR A 44 8.32 -15.73 9.50
CA TYR A 44 8.01 -14.54 8.69
C TYR A 44 8.85 -13.33 9.13
N PRO A 45 9.31 -12.47 8.20
CA PRO A 45 10.02 -11.25 8.55
C PRO A 45 9.10 -10.31 9.33
N THR A 46 9.59 -9.74 10.44
CA THR A 46 8.85 -8.83 11.32
C THR A 46 9.47 -7.44 11.42
N SER A 47 10.52 -7.18 10.63
CA SER A 47 11.17 -5.88 10.53
C SER A 47 11.74 -5.67 9.12
N TRP A 48 12.02 -4.42 8.77
CA TRP A 48 12.70 -4.12 7.51
C TRP A 48 14.10 -4.75 7.46
N GLU A 49 14.81 -4.85 8.60
CA GLU A 49 16.12 -5.49 8.65
C GLU A 49 16.06 -7.02 8.42
N ASP A 50 14.96 -7.68 8.79
CA ASP A 50 14.77 -9.11 8.50
C ASP A 50 14.82 -9.43 7.00
N LEU A 51 14.39 -8.50 6.15
CA LEU A 51 14.42 -8.65 4.70
C LEU A 51 15.84 -8.74 4.13
N LEU A 52 16.87 -8.36 4.91
CA LEU A 52 18.28 -8.44 4.51
C LEU A 52 18.90 -9.81 4.80
N LYS A 53 18.18 -10.73 5.46
CA LYS A 53 18.67 -12.08 5.76
C LYS A 53 19.01 -12.83 4.46
N PRO A 54 20.13 -13.57 4.45
CA PRO A 54 20.59 -14.28 3.25
C PRO A 54 19.65 -15.38 2.78
N GLU A 55 18.75 -15.87 3.65
CA GLU A 55 17.72 -16.87 3.34
C GLU A 55 16.69 -16.34 2.33
N PHE A 56 16.52 -15.02 2.25
CA PHE A 56 15.59 -14.36 1.33
C PHE A 56 16.22 -13.91 0.00
N LYS A 57 17.44 -14.36 -0.29
CA LYS A 57 18.15 -13.96 -1.51
C LYS A 57 17.42 -14.42 -2.77
N GLY A 58 16.95 -13.43 -3.56
CA GLY A 58 16.19 -13.68 -4.77
C GLY A 58 14.73 -14.07 -4.53
N GLU A 59 14.22 -13.89 -3.29
CA GLU A 59 12.88 -14.30 -2.87
C GLU A 59 11.96 -13.11 -2.56
N ILE A 60 12.44 -11.88 -2.71
CA ILE A 60 11.65 -10.67 -2.45
C ILE A 60 11.27 -10.01 -3.77
N ILE A 61 10.02 -9.57 -3.87
CA ILE A 61 9.47 -8.89 -5.04
C ILE A 61 8.72 -7.62 -4.63
N MET A 62 8.83 -6.57 -5.39
CA MET A 62 8.00 -5.37 -5.30
C MET A 62 7.85 -4.72 -6.67
N ALA A 63 6.93 -3.78 -6.80
CA ALA A 63 6.88 -2.96 -8.00
C ALA A 63 8.02 -1.92 -8.01
N HIS A 64 8.26 -1.29 -9.15
CA HIS A 64 9.23 -0.21 -9.25
C HIS A 64 8.60 1.13 -8.81
N PRO A 65 9.26 1.93 -7.95
CA PRO A 65 8.69 3.18 -7.42
C PRO A 65 8.30 4.22 -8.49
N ALA A 66 8.99 4.27 -9.61
CA ALA A 66 8.66 5.19 -10.70
C ALA A 66 7.40 4.80 -11.49
N THR A 67 6.92 3.53 -11.38
CA THR A 67 5.76 3.04 -12.12
C THR A 67 4.57 2.68 -11.25
N SER A 68 4.76 2.56 -9.94
CA SER A 68 3.74 2.13 -8.96
C SER A 68 3.68 3.05 -7.74
N GLY A 69 2.46 3.48 -7.40
CA GLY A 69 2.19 4.21 -6.16
C GLY A 69 2.50 3.37 -4.92
N THR A 70 2.16 2.10 -4.93
CA THR A 70 2.46 1.15 -3.85
C THR A 70 3.95 1.11 -3.53
N ALA A 71 4.77 0.90 -4.56
CA ALA A 71 6.22 0.85 -4.39
C ALA A 71 6.81 2.21 -4.01
N TYR A 72 6.21 3.30 -4.49
CA TYR A 72 6.61 4.63 -4.03
C TYR A 72 6.30 4.83 -2.53
N THR A 73 5.17 4.33 -2.04
CA THR A 73 4.86 4.36 -0.60
C THR A 73 5.88 3.55 0.20
N VAL A 74 6.34 2.40 -0.29
CA VAL A 74 7.45 1.64 0.33
C VAL A 74 8.73 2.49 0.38
N LEU A 75 9.13 3.09 -0.73
CA LEU A 75 10.32 3.94 -0.79
C LEU A 75 10.21 5.13 0.17
N ALA A 76 9.11 5.87 0.13
CA ALA A 76 8.89 7.03 1.00
C ALA A 76 8.83 6.64 2.49
N THR A 77 8.28 5.46 2.82
CA THR A 77 8.32 4.91 4.18
C THR A 77 9.74 4.68 4.65
N LEU A 78 10.55 4.00 3.84
CA LEU A 78 11.95 3.72 4.18
C LEU A 78 12.80 4.99 4.32
N VAL A 79 12.57 5.99 3.46
CA VAL A 79 13.24 7.29 3.61
C VAL A 79 12.85 7.97 4.92
N GLN A 80 11.58 7.99 5.28
CA GLN A 80 11.12 8.61 6.52
C GLN A 80 11.58 7.85 7.78
N LEU A 81 11.72 6.52 7.69
CA LEU A 81 12.21 5.70 8.80
C LEU A 81 13.73 5.80 9.00
N LYS A 82 14.51 5.78 7.92
CA LYS A 82 15.96 5.64 7.97
C LYS A 82 16.71 6.96 7.74
N GLY A 83 16.05 7.94 7.12
CA GLY A 83 16.68 9.18 6.66
C GLY A 83 17.53 8.98 5.39
N ASP A 84 17.82 10.10 4.72
CA ASP A 84 18.53 10.13 3.45
C ASP A 84 19.92 9.46 3.48
N ASP A 85 20.63 9.60 4.58
CA ASP A 85 21.99 9.09 4.72
C ASP A 85 22.07 7.56 4.78
N GLN A 86 21.01 6.90 5.25
CA GLN A 86 21.01 5.45 5.51
C GLN A 86 20.12 4.65 4.55
N VAL A 87 19.10 5.29 3.97
CA VAL A 87 18.12 4.57 3.15
C VAL A 87 18.75 3.93 1.90
N TRP A 88 19.69 4.59 1.27
CA TRP A 88 20.31 4.09 0.05
C TRP A 88 21.20 2.88 0.31
N ASP A 89 22.00 2.91 1.38
CA ASP A 89 22.79 1.75 1.82
C ASP A 89 21.90 0.54 2.18
N TYR A 90 20.75 0.81 2.80
CA TYR A 90 19.74 -0.23 3.08
C TYR A 90 19.15 -0.80 1.79
N LEU A 91 18.72 0.06 0.85
CA LEU A 91 18.13 -0.34 -0.42
C LEU A 91 19.10 -1.10 -1.32
N GLU A 92 20.40 -0.74 -1.32
CA GLU A 92 21.43 -1.51 -2.02
C GLU A 92 21.55 -2.93 -1.46
N LYS A 93 21.51 -3.09 -0.13
CA LYS A 93 21.50 -4.40 0.52
C LYS A 93 20.23 -5.17 0.20
N LEU A 94 19.05 -4.54 0.34
CA LEU A 94 17.77 -5.15 0.02
C LEU A 94 17.73 -5.62 -1.45
N ASN A 95 18.28 -4.83 -2.35
CA ASN A 95 18.36 -5.15 -3.78
C ASN A 95 19.07 -6.48 -4.05
N THR A 96 19.99 -6.93 -3.19
CA THR A 96 20.63 -8.24 -3.32
C THR A 96 19.67 -9.41 -3.08
N ASN A 97 18.57 -9.17 -2.37
CA ASN A 97 17.53 -10.16 -2.05
C ASN A 97 16.30 -10.02 -2.97
N MET A 98 16.25 -8.98 -3.81
CA MET A 98 15.16 -8.82 -4.76
C MET A 98 15.27 -9.83 -5.91
N SER A 99 14.15 -10.46 -6.27
CA SER A 99 14.03 -11.27 -7.49
C SER A 99 13.81 -10.39 -8.70
N GLN A 100 12.89 -9.43 -8.59
CA GLN A 100 12.59 -8.48 -9.66
C GLN A 100 11.80 -7.26 -9.16
N TYR A 101 11.73 -6.24 -10.01
CA TYR A 101 10.82 -5.10 -9.85
C TYR A 101 9.73 -5.17 -10.91
N THR A 102 8.46 -5.27 -10.48
CA THR A 102 7.32 -5.31 -11.39
C THR A 102 6.87 -3.91 -11.81
N LYS A 103 6.06 -3.81 -12.85
CA LYS A 103 5.50 -2.54 -13.32
C LYS A 103 4.31 -2.07 -12.45
N SER A 104 3.49 -3.00 -11.98
CA SER A 104 2.28 -2.76 -11.19
C SER A 104 2.42 -3.25 -9.76
N GLY A 105 1.86 -2.50 -8.78
CA GLY A 105 1.85 -2.89 -7.37
C GLY A 105 1.18 -4.24 -7.12
N SER A 106 0.06 -4.51 -7.79
CA SER A 106 -0.68 -5.77 -7.66
C SER A 106 0.02 -6.98 -8.29
N ALA A 107 1.00 -6.79 -9.17
CA ALA A 107 1.73 -7.91 -9.76
C ALA A 107 2.63 -8.64 -8.73
N ALA A 108 3.16 -7.92 -7.74
CA ALA A 108 4.03 -8.50 -6.73
C ALA A 108 3.33 -9.55 -5.86
N PRO A 109 2.17 -9.28 -5.20
CA PRO A 109 1.47 -10.30 -4.43
C PRO A 109 0.96 -11.47 -5.28
N ASN A 110 0.60 -11.24 -6.56
CA ASN A 110 0.24 -12.33 -7.48
C ASN A 110 1.42 -13.28 -7.72
N ALA A 111 2.63 -12.75 -7.91
CA ALA A 111 3.83 -13.59 -8.06
C ALA A 111 4.11 -14.44 -6.81
N VAL A 112 3.91 -13.87 -5.62
CA VAL A 112 4.01 -14.62 -4.35
C VAL A 112 2.93 -15.69 -4.25
N ALA A 113 1.68 -15.38 -4.65
CA ALA A 113 0.57 -16.33 -4.62
C ALA A 113 0.86 -17.60 -5.44
N ILE A 114 1.50 -17.45 -6.61
CA ILE A 114 1.83 -18.58 -7.49
C ILE A 114 3.24 -19.17 -7.24
N GLY A 115 3.94 -18.71 -6.20
CA GLY A 115 5.24 -19.25 -5.78
C GLY A 115 6.44 -18.79 -6.60
N GLU A 116 6.37 -17.68 -7.33
CA GLU A 116 7.51 -17.09 -8.06
C GLU A 116 8.45 -16.30 -7.14
N ALA A 117 7.99 -15.94 -5.94
CA ALA A 117 8.76 -15.30 -4.87
C ALA A 117 8.14 -15.66 -3.51
N ALA A 118 8.90 -15.50 -2.44
CA ALA A 118 8.42 -15.79 -1.09
C ALA A 118 7.76 -14.60 -0.41
N ILE A 119 8.18 -13.37 -0.72
CA ILE A 119 7.76 -12.15 -0.02
C ILE A 119 7.46 -11.05 -1.04
N ALA A 120 6.28 -10.43 -0.96
CA ALA A 120 5.97 -9.20 -1.69
C ALA A 120 5.90 -8.00 -0.74
N LEU A 121 6.52 -6.89 -1.13
CA LEU A 121 6.34 -5.59 -0.47
C LEU A 121 5.18 -4.87 -1.15
N THR A 122 4.01 -4.83 -0.51
CA THR A 122 2.77 -4.38 -1.13
C THR A 122 1.79 -3.81 -0.10
N PHE A 123 0.66 -3.28 -0.55
CA PHE A 123 -0.44 -2.97 0.37
C PHE A 123 -1.12 -4.25 0.87
N SER A 124 -1.47 -4.26 2.15
CA SER A 124 -2.14 -5.39 2.81
C SER A 124 -3.41 -5.85 2.06
N HIS A 125 -4.22 -4.91 1.62
CA HIS A 125 -5.46 -5.21 0.89
C HIS A 125 -5.24 -5.87 -0.48
N ASP A 126 -4.14 -5.55 -1.18
CA ASP A 126 -3.82 -6.18 -2.47
C ASP A 126 -3.45 -7.67 -2.31
N ALA A 127 -2.81 -8.01 -1.19
CA ALA A 127 -2.46 -9.40 -0.88
C ALA A 127 -3.68 -10.19 -0.36
N LEU A 128 -4.49 -9.59 0.52
CA LEU A 128 -5.67 -10.25 1.09
C LEU A 128 -6.72 -10.63 0.04
N GLN A 129 -6.80 -9.88 -1.07
CA GLN A 129 -7.72 -10.22 -2.18
C GLN A 129 -7.45 -11.60 -2.79
N LEU A 130 -6.28 -12.17 -2.60
CA LEU A 130 -5.90 -13.48 -3.14
C LEU A 130 -6.30 -14.65 -2.22
N THR A 131 -6.61 -14.38 -0.94
CA THR A 131 -6.98 -15.44 0.01
C THR A 131 -8.33 -16.11 -0.30
N PRO A 132 -9.40 -15.41 -0.74
CA PRO A 132 -10.63 -16.06 -1.19
C PRO A 132 -10.46 -16.91 -2.44
N GLU A 133 -9.41 -16.65 -3.24
CA GLU A 133 -9.06 -17.47 -4.42
C GLU A 133 -8.34 -18.77 -4.07
N GLY A 134 -8.04 -18.98 -2.77
CA GLY A 134 -7.42 -20.20 -2.25
C GLY A 134 -5.89 -20.17 -2.17
N TYR A 135 -5.28 -18.99 -2.34
CA TYR A 135 -3.83 -18.83 -2.14
C TYR A 135 -3.50 -18.67 -0.65
N HIS A 136 -2.44 -19.34 -0.19
CA HIS A 136 -1.98 -19.30 1.17
C HIS A 136 -0.99 -18.14 1.37
N ILE A 137 -1.53 -16.95 1.59
CA ILE A 137 -0.76 -15.74 1.86
C ILE A 137 -0.97 -15.32 3.31
N GLU A 138 0.14 -15.12 4.02
CA GLU A 138 0.17 -14.53 5.35
C GLU A 138 0.72 -13.11 5.29
N LEU A 139 0.09 -12.21 6.04
CA LEU A 139 0.58 -10.84 6.19
C LEU A 139 1.46 -10.72 7.41
N SER A 140 2.63 -10.12 7.22
CA SER A 140 3.49 -9.67 8.30
C SER A 140 3.69 -8.16 8.20
N PHE A 141 3.68 -7.49 9.34
CA PHE A 141 3.87 -6.04 9.42
C PHE A 141 5.17 -5.72 10.14
N PRO A 142 5.99 -4.79 9.60
CA PRO A 142 7.25 -4.43 10.23
C PRO A 142 7.01 -3.72 11.57
N THR A 143 7.56 -4.28 12.65
CA THR A 143 7.44 -3.75 14.02
C THR A 143 8.19 -2.43 14.21
N ASP A 144 9.15 -2.15 13.34
CA ASP A 144 9.90 -0.88 13.26
C ASP A 144 9.17 0.21 12.48
N GLY A 145 7.97 -0.09 11.96
CA GLY A 145 7.04 0.88 11.42
C GLY A 145 6.72 0.71 9.94
N THR A 146 5.48 0.98 9.57
CA THR A 146 5.01 0.91 8.18
C THR A 146 4.35 2.22 7.75
N GLY A 147 4.43 2.52 6.45
CA GLY A 147 3.70 3.61 5.84
C GLY A 147 2.31 3.19 5.36
N TYR A 148 1.50 4.18 5.08
CA TYR A 148 0.14 3.99 4.61
C TYR A 148 -0.24 5.00 3.53
N GLU A 149 -1.31 4.73 2.82
CA GLU A 149 -1.94 5.71 1.93
C GLU A 149 -3.39 5.96 2.32
N VAL A 150 -3.88 7.14 1.95
CA VAL A 150 -5.30 7.48 1.96
C VAL A 150 -5.78 7.50 0.52
N GLY A 151 -6.58 6.52 0.14
CA GLY A 151 -7.25 6.51 -1.15
C GLY A 151 -8.38 7.54 -1.18
N ALA A 152 -8.45 8.33 -2.24
CA ALA A 152 -9.36 9.47 -2.27
C ALA A 152 -10.01 9.68 -3.63
N MET A 153 -11.13 10.41 -3.63
CA MET A 153 -11.85 10.88 -4.81
C MET A 153 -11.91 12.39 -4.84
N ALA A 154 -11.72 12.97 -6.02
CA ALA A 154 -11.83 14.40 -6.25
C ALA A 154 -12.78 14.71 -7.42
N LEU A 155 -13.56 15.77 -7.31
CA LEU A 155 -14.37 16.29 -8.41
C LEU A 155 -13.49 17.10 -9.35
N ILE A 156 -13.34 16.63 -10.58
CA ILE A 156 -12.58 17.33 -11.63
C ILE A 156 -13.41 18.52 -12.17
N LYS A 157 -12.78 19.66 -12.37
CA LYS A 157 -13.41 20.82 -13.00
C LYS A 157 -13.71 20.57 -14.47
N GLY A 158 -14.85 21.06 -14.95
CA GLY A 158 -15.32 20.89 -16.33
C GLY A 158 -16.41 19.83 -16.44
N GLY A 159 -16.79 19.49 -17.66
CA GLY A 159 -17.92 18.60 -17.93
C GLY A 159 -19.28 19.34 -17.93
N LYS A 160 -20.33 18.60 -18.23
CA LYS A 160 -21.70 19.15 -18.24
C LYS A 160 -22.27 19.24 -16.82
N ALA A 161 -23.28 20.11 -16.63
CA ALA A 161 -23.84 20.34 -15.31
C ALA A 161 -24.46 19.08 -14.68
N ASP A 162 -25.12 18.24 -15.47
CA ASP A 162 -25.69 16.97 -15.02
C ASP A 162 -24.63 15.94 -14.69
N GLU A 163 -23.52 15.90 -15.41
CA GLU A 163 -22.34 15.05 -15.11
C GLU A 163 -21.72 15.47 -13.77
N GLN A 164 -21.58 16.78 -13.52
CA GLN A 164 -21.06 17.30 -12.25
C GLN A 164 -21.96 16.92 -11.07
N GLU A 165 -23.27 17.04 -11.21
CA GLU A 165 -24.21 16.66 -10.15
C GLU A 165 -24.23 15.15 -9.90
N ASN A 166 -24.10 14.31 -10.94
CA ASN A 166 -23.99 12.87 -10.77
C ASN A 166 -22.67 12.46 -10.10
N ALA A 167 -21.55 13.12 -10.46
CA ALA A 167 -20.26 12.88 -9.82
C ALA A 167 -20.28 13.22 -8.31
N LYS A 168 -20.94 14.33 -7.91
CA LYS A 168 -21.13 14.66 -6.49
C LYS A 168 -21.92 13.58 -5.75
N LYS A 169 -23.04 13.13 -6.33
CA LYS A 169 -23.85 12.04 -5.74
C LYS A 169 -23.02 10.76 -5.57
N PHE A 170 -22.14 10.45 -6.52
CA PHE A 170 -21.27 9.29 -6.44
C PHE A 170 -20.21 9.45 -5.34
N ILE A 171 -19.59 10.63 -5.21
CA ILE A 171 -18.66 10.93 -4.13
C ILE A 171 -19.38 10.84 -2.78
N ASP A 172 -20.59 11.40 -2.66
CA ASP A 172 -21.38 11.33 -1.43
C ASP A 172 -21.73 9.89 -1.05
N TRP A 173 -22.08 9.07 -2.03
CA TRP A 173 -22.32 7.65 -1.77
C TRP A 173 -21.05 6.93 -1.35
N MET A 174 -19.92 7.14 -2.06
CA MET A 174 -18.63 6.49 -1.74
C MET A 174 -18.05 6.89 -0.38
N THR A 175 -18.43 8.06 0.16
CA THR A 175 -18.02 8.49 1.51
C THR A 175 -18.99 8.09 2.61
N SER A 176 -20.15 7.52 2.24
CA SER A 176 -21.16 7.05 3.19
C SER A 176 -20.81 5.67 3.78
N GLU A 177 -21.47 5.33 4.89
CA GLU A 177 -21.42 3.99 5.48
C GLU A 177 -21.79 2.88 4.46
N ALA A 178 -22.86 3.08 3.69
CA ALA A 178 -23.31 2.12 2.69
C ALA A 178 -22.32 1.96 1.53
N GLY A 179 -21.73 3.06 1.05
CA GLY A 179 -20.75 3.02 -0.05
C GLY A 179 -19.47 2.31 0.34
N GLN A 180 -18.94 2.62 1.52
CA GLN A 180 -17.73 1.95 2.01
C GLN A 180 -18.01 0.54 2.56
N GLY A 181 -19.23 0.25 2.99
CA GLY A 181 -19.66 -1.10 3.38
C GLY A 181 -19.55 -2.11 2.24
N CYS A 182 -19.64 -1.66 0.98
CA CYS A 182 -19.43 -2.51 -0.18
C CYS A 182 -18.03 -3.15 -0.24
N TYR A 183 -17.03 -2.62 0.47
CA TYR A 183 -15.71 -3.25 0.54
C TYR A 183 -15.78 -4.63 1.18
N ALA A 184 -16.43 -4.73 2.35
CA ALA A 184 -16.60 -6.00 3.05
C ALA A 184 -17.51 -6.97 2.27
N GLU A 185 -18.54 -6.46 1.57
CA GLU A 185 -19.47 -7.27 0.79
C GLU A 185 -18.86 -7.88 -0.49
N ASN A 186 -17.73 -7.33 -0.97
CA ASN A 186 -17.12 -7.70 -2.24
C ASN A 186 -15.63 -8.07 -2.13
N ASP A 187 -15.20 -8.56 -0.97
CA ASP A 187 -13.83 -9.04 -0.70
C ASP A 187 -12.75 -8.02 -1.12
N SER A 188 -13.04 -6.73 -0.94
CA SER A 188 -12.12 -5.67 -1.35
C SER A 188 -10.97 -5.44 -0.38
N PHE A 189 -11.11 -5.86 0.88
CA PHE A 189 -10.11 -5.75 1.96
C PHE A 189 -9.50 -4.34 2.15
N ARG A 190 -10.19 -3.29 1.71
CA ARG A 190 -9.81 -1.90 1.98
C ARG A 190 -10.38 -1.47 3.32
N VAL A 191 -9.56 -0.82 4.14
CA VAL A 191 -10.04 -0.26 5.41
C VAL A 191 -10.88 0.99 5.12
N PRO A 192 -12.17 1.02 5.48
CA PRO A 192 -13.00 2.19 5.26
C PRO A 192 -12.51 3.39 6.07
N THR A 193 -12.59 4.58 5.49
CA THR A 193 -12.35 5.84 6.24
C THR A 193 -13.57 6.28 7.04
N ASN A 194 -14.76 5.81 6.68
CA ASN A 194 -15.98 6.03 7.46
C ASN A 194 -16.05 5.00 8.60
N THR A 195 -15.91 5.44 9.83
CA THR A 195 -15.85 4.56 11.02
C THR A 195 -17.16 3.85 11.35
N ALA A 196 -18.27 4.17 10.68
CA ALA A 196 -19.53 3.45 10.79
C ALA A 196 -19.65 2.30 9.77
N ALA A 197 -18.81 2.28 8.73
CA ALA A 197 -18.83 1.22 7.72
C ALA A 197 -18.27 -0.10 8.28
N PRO A 198 -18.85 -1.25 7.91
CA PRO A 198 -18.35 -2.55 8.32
C PRO A 198 -16.95 -2.81 7.72
N VAL A 199 -16.12 -3.50 8.49
CA VAL A 199 -14.78 -3.97 8.11
C VAL A 199 -14.87 -5.44 7.74
N ALA A 200 -14.21 -5.86 6.68
CA ALA A 200 -14.16 -7.27 6.26
C ALA A 200 -13.47 -8.14 7.32
N ASP A 201 -13.91 -9.39 7.46
CA ASP A 201 -13.28 -10.35 8.36
C ASP A 201 -11.80 -10.57 7.97
N GLY A 202 -10.92 -10.59 8.97
CA GLY A 202 -9.47 -10.77 8.75
C GLY A 202 -8.71 -9.55 8.25
N LEU A 203 -9.40 -8.43 8.04
CA LEU A 203 -8.74 -7.17 7.68
C LEU A 203 -8.09 -6.54 8.92
N VAL A 204 -6.80 -6.22 8.79
CA VAL A 204 -6.04 -5.50 9.83
C VAL A 204 -6.18 -4.00 9.60
N THR A 205 -6.63 -3.28 10.62
CA THR A 205 -6.79 -1.83 10.60
C THR A 205 -5.49 -1.09 10.98
N LEU A 206 -5.40 0.20 10.68
CA LEU A 206 -4.18 0.97 11.00
C LEU A 206 -3.89 1.07 12.51
N ASP A 207 -4.90 0.93 13.36
CA ASP A 207 -4.73 0.96 14.82
C ASP A 207 -4.07 -0.32 15.37
N GLU A 208 -4.03 -1.39 14.57
CA GLU A 208 -3.49 -2.70 14.93
C GLU A 208 -2.05 -2.90 14.44
N VAL A 209 -1.52 -1.97 13.66
CA VAL A 209 -0.16 -2.04 13.10
C VAL A 209 0.68 -0.82 13.49
N PRO A 210 2.00 -0.96 13.61
CA PRO A 210 2.88 0.15 13.96
C PRO A 210 3.09 1.10 12.76
N VAL A 211 2.09 1.92 12.44
CA VAL A 211 2.23 2.93 11.39
C VAL A 211 3.16 4.06 11.86
N ILE A 212 3.99 4.57 10.95
CA ILE A 212 4.80 5.76 11.19
C ILE A 212 3.96 7.03 11.11
N ASP A 213 4.46 8.13 11.62
CA ASP A 213 3.92 9.48 11.34
C ASP A 213 4.25 9.86 9.89
N TYR A 214 3.51 9.26 8.96
CA TYR A 214 3.79 9.31 7.53
C TYR A 214 3.43 10.68 6.96
N ASP A 215 4.45 11.49 6.60
CA ASP A 215 4.27 12.78 5.93
C ASP A 215 3.98 12.59 4.43
N ALA A 216 2.70 12.48 4.10
CA ALA A 216 2.23 12.34 2.73
C ALA A 216 2.48 13.59 1.87
N VAL A 217 2.51 14.78 2.49
CA VAL A 217 2.77 16.06 1.78
C VAL A 217 4.23 16.13 1.36
N TRP A 218 5.13 15.83 2.28
CA TRP A 218 6.55 15.71 1.96
C TRP A 218 6.77 14.64 0.88
N ALA A 219 6.22 13.44 1.07
CA ALA A 219 6.36 12.33 0.12
C ALA A 219 5.90 12.73 -1.30
N ALA A 220 4.76 13.43 -1.41
CA ALA A 220 4.28 13.93 -2.70
C ALA A 220 5.24 14.98 -3.33
N SER A 221 5.83 15.85 -2.50
CA SER A 221 6.71 16.94 -2.97
C SER A 221 8.04 16.46 -3.54
N VAL A 222 8.56 15.33 -3.06
CA VAL A 222 9.88 14.77 -3.43
C VAL A 222 9.80 13.53 -4.33
N LYS A 223 8.60 13.12 -4.73
CA LYS A 223 8.38 11.86 -5.48
C LYS A 223 9.28 11.72 -6.71
N SER A 224 9.34 12.74 -7.55
CA SER A 224 10.12 12.68 -8.79
C SER A 224 11.62 12.51 -8.51
N GLU A 225 12.13 13.22 -7.51
CA GLU A 225 13.54 13.16 -7.12
C GLU A 225 13.92 11.77 -6.60
N TYR A 226 13.15 11.22 -5.66
CA TYR A 226 13.46 9.90 -5.08
C TYR A 226 13.24 8.75 -6.06
N CYS A 227 12.27 8.84 -6.96
CA CYS A 227 12.12 7.86 -8.03
C CYS A 227 13.32 7.89 -9.01
N GLU A 228 13.82 9.07 -9.37
CA GLU A 228 15.03 9.20 -10.19
C GLU A 228 16.28 8.69 -9.46
N GLN A 229 16.43 8.99 -8.18
CA GLN A 229 17.53 8.47 -7.37
C GLN A 229 17.47 6.93 -7.28
N PHE A 230 16.28 6.34 -7.09
CA PHE A 230 16.11 4.91 -7.07
C PHE A 230 16.50 4.27 -8.41
N GLU A 231 16.06 4.86 -9.52
CA GLU A 231 16.40 4.39 -10.87
C GLU A 231 17.92 4.43 -11.14
N ASN A 232 18.61 5.46 -10.65
CA ASN A 232 20.04 5.63 -10.84
C ASN A 232 20.92 4.79 -9.91
N LYS A 233 20.46 4.51 -8.68
CA LYS A 233 21.27 3.86 -7.64
C LYS A 233 20.94 2.37 -7.45
N ILE A 234 19.68 1.98 -7.64
CA ILE A 234 19.18 0.66 -7.24
C ILE A 234 18.80 -0.19 -8.45
N ALA A 235 17.80 0.24 -9.21
CA ALA A 235 17.29 -0.51 -10.36
C ALA A 235 16.61 0.37 -11.39
N THR A 236 16.84 0.10 -12.66
CA THR A 236 16.12 0.75 -13.76
C THR A 236 14.67 0.26 -13.80
N LYS A 237 13.75 1.15 -14.20
CA LYS A 237 12.34 0.76 -14.35
C LYS A 237 12.17 -0.32 -15.43
N PRO A 238 11.23 -1.25 -15.25
CA PRO A 238 10.95 -2.27 -16.25
C PRO A 238 10.46 -1.64 -17.56
N GLU A 239 10.96 -2.16 -18.65
CA GLU A 239 10.50 -1.78 -19.99
C GLU A 239 9.03 -2.13 -20.20
N GLY A 240 8.33 -1.32 -21.00
CA GLY A 240 6.86 -1.43 -21.18
C GLY A 240 6.41 -2.56 -22.09
#